data_2eba135364d9050ca2448e1dcf8c95cb
#
_entry.id   2eba135364d9050ca2448e1dcf8c95cb
#
_cell.length_a   1.000
_cell.length_b   1.000
_cell.length_c   1.000
_cell.angle_alpha   90.00
_cell.angle_beta   90.00
_cell.angle_gamma   90.00
#
_symmetry.space_group_name_H-M   'P 1'
#
loop_
_entity.id
_entity.type
_entity.pdbx_description
1 polymer ?
#
loop_
_entity_poly.entity_id
_entity_poly.type
_entity_poly.pdbx_seq_one_letter_code
_entity_poly.pdbx_strand_id
1 'polypeptide(L)'
;MFNNIMVPVDLAHIEVLESSLGVVADMAKHYDASITYVGVTSNAPNSVARTPDEYHQKLEAFAQKRHDVHGQPVTAKVYTSTDPVANIDDILVKSIDELDIDLVIMATHLPRHLDIVMPSHGGKVATHTDASVFLVRPQN
;
A
#
# COMPACT_ATOMS: atom_id res chain seq x y z
N MET A 1 3.27 -4.07 19.84
CA MET A 1 4.51 -3.72 19.13
C MET A 1 4.22 -2.79 17.97
N PHE A 2 3.38 -3.20 17.02
CA PHE A 2 3.02 -2.33 15.88
C PHE A 2 1.71 -1.61 16.17
N ASN A 3 1.70 -0.29 15.92
CA ASN A 3 0.52 0.55 16.16
C ASN A 3 -0.08 1.12 14.88
N ASN A 4 0.77 1.36 13.87
CA ASN A 4 0.36 2.02 12.62
C ASN A 4 0.90 1.23 11.43
N ILE A 5 0.01 0.56 10.73
CA ILE A 5 0.35 -0.25 9.56
C ILE A 5 0.05 0.54 8.30
N MET A 6 0.98 0.57 7.36
CA MET A 6 0.77 1.13 6.03
C MET A 6 0.63 0.00 5.02
N VAL A 7 -0.37 0.11 4.16
CA VAL A 7 -0.59 -0.82 3.05
C VAL A 7 -0.67 -0.03 1.75
N PRO A 8 0.37 -0.09 0.91
CA PRO A 8 0.31 0.51 -0.41
C PRO A 8 -0.75 -0.19 -1.27
N VAL A 9 -1.59 0.58 -1.95
CA VAL A 9 -2.69 0.07 -2.77
C VAL A 9 -2.60 0.66 -4.16
N ASP A 10 -2.55 -0.21 -5.17
CA ASP A 10 -2.75 0.18 -6.56
C ASP A 10 -4.16 -0.24 -6.96
N LEU A 11 -5.06 0.73 -7.07
CA LEU A 11 -6.48 0.47 -7.41
C LEU A 11 -6.67 -0.09 -8.82
N ALA A 12 -5.69 0.09 -9.71
CA ALA A 12 -5.74 -0.52 -11.04
C ALA A 12 -5.47 -2.03 -11.01
N HIS A 13 -4.84 -2.52 -9.93
CA HIS A 13 -4.41 -3.92 -9.81
C HIS A 13 -4.73 -4.49 -8.43
N ILE A 14 -5.99 -4.32 -8.00
CA ILE A 14 -6.44 -4.79 -6.67
C ILE A 14 -6.25 -6.29 -6.49
N GLU A 15 -6.36 -7.07 -7.56
CA GLU A 15 -6.18 -8.52 -7.53
C GLU A 15 -4.80 -8.93 -6.99
N VAL A 16 -3.78 -8.09 -7.15
CA VAL A 16 -2.44 -8.34 -6.59
C VAL A 16 -2.44 -8.29 -5.07
N LEU A 17 -3.36 -7.51 -4.49
CA LEU A 17 -3.46 -7.32 -3.05
C LEU A 17 -4.22 -8.43 -2.33
N GLU A 18 -5.06 -9.18 -3.02
CA GLU A 18 -6.02 -10.09 -2.38
C GLU A 18 -5.34 -11.07 -1.41
N SER A 19 -4.20 -11.62 -1.80
CA SER A 19 -3.46 -12.55 -0.93
C SER A 19 -2.89 -11.88 0.32
N SER A 20 -2.59 -10.59 0.26
CA SER A 20 -2.02 -9.85 1.38
C SER A 20 -3.07 -9.31 2.35
N LEU A 21 -4.31 -9.12 1.91
CA LEU A 21 -5.35 -8.51 2.75
C LEU A 21 -5.68 -9.33 4.00
N GLY A 22 -5.62 -10.66 3.90
CA GLY A 22 -5.79 -11.53 5.06
C GLY A 22 -4.66 -11.36 6.07
N VAL A 23 -3.44 -11.25 5.60
CA VAL A 23 -2.27 -11.01 6.46
C VAL A 23 -2.41 -9.64 7.15
N VAL A 24 -2.82 -8.61 6.42
CA VAL A 24 -3.06 -7.28 6.98
C VAL A 24 -4.08 -7.35 8.11
N ALA A 25 -5.22 -8.01 7.86
CA ALA A 25 -6.27 -8.16 8.85
C ALA A 25 -5.77 -8.89 10.10
N ASP A 26 -5.05 -9.98 9.94
CA ASP A 26 -4.53 -10.77 11.04
C ASP A 26 -3.52 -10.00 11.88
N MET A 27 -2.59 -9.30 11.22
CA MET A 27 -1.57 -8.50 11.91
C MET A 27 -2.19 -7.32 12.64
N ALA A 28 -3.12 -6.62 12.01
CA ALA A 28 -3.80 -5.47 12.61
C ALA A 28 -4.61 -5.88 13.84
N LYS A 29 -5.31 -6.99 13.79
CA LYS A 29 -6.06 -7.51 14.93
C LYS A 29 -5.14 -7.97 16.06
N HIS A 30 -4.07 -8.67 15.71
CA HIS A 30 -3.13 -9.19 16.69
C HIS A 30 -2.48 -8.07 17.53
N TYR A 31 -2.10 -6.97 16.88
CA TYR A 31 -1.44 -5.85 17.53
C TYR A 31 -2.39 -4.72 17.91
N ASP A 32 -3.68 -4.83 17.60
CA ASP A 32 -4.66 -3.75 17.77
C ASP A 32 -4.19 -2.46 17.07
N ALA A 33 -3.74 -2.60 15.84
CA ALA A 33 -3.14 -1.53 15.07
C ALA A 33 -4.14 -0.86 14.12
N SER A 34 -3.91 0.42 13.84
CA SER A 34 -4.60 1.15 12.77
C SER A 34 -3.95 0.85 11.44
N ILE A 35 -4.73 0.94 10.35
CA ILE A 35 -4.24 0.70 9.00
C ILE A 35 -4.43 1.96 8.16
N THR A 36 -3.37 2.40 7.48
CA THR A 36 -3.45 3.45 6.47
C THR A 36 -3.20 2.84 5.10
N TYR A 37 -4.22 2.89 4.25
CA TYR A 37 -4.08 2.50 2.85
C TYR A 37 -3.56 3.71 2.07
N VAL A 38 -2.45 3.53 1.36
CA VAL A 38 -1.77 4.61 0.65
C VAL A 38 -1.79 4.33 -0.84
N GLY A 39 -2.33 5.29 -1.59
CA GLY A 39 -2.32 5.25 -3.06
C GLY A 39 -1.47 6.37 -3.63
N VAL A 40 -0.89 6.13 -4.80
CA VAL A 40 -0.16 7.14 -5.55
C VAL A 40 -0.78 7.21 -6.94
N THR A 41 -1.18 8.42 -7.34
CA THR A 41 -1.81 8.65 -8.65
C THR A 41 -1.22 9.88 -9.33
N SER A 42 -1.51 10.05 -10.61
CA SER A 42 -1.12 11.26 -11.33
C SER A 42 -2.25 12.28 -11.33
N ASN A 43 -1.91 13.55 -11.66
CA ASN A 43 -2.92 14.58 -11.88
C ASN A 43 -3.72 14.38 -13.16
N ALA A 44 -3.17 13.60 -14.12
CA ALA A 44 -3.84 13.31 -15.38
C ALA A 44 -4.88 12.21 -15.20
N PRO A 45 -5.96 12.20 -15.99
CA PRO A 45 -6.92 11.08 -16.00
C PRO A 45 -6.24 9.75 -16.29
N ASN A 46 -6.68 8.69 -15.60
CA ASN A 46 -6.16 7.34 -15.80
C ASN A 46 -7.31 6.32 -15.76
N SER A 47 -6.97 5.04 -15.81
CA SER A 47 -7.97 3.96 -15.89
C SER A 47 -8.86 3.85 -14.65
N VAL A 48 -8.42 4.37 -13.51
CA VAL A 48 -9.14 4.29 -12.24
C VAL A 48 -9.98 5.53 -12.01
N ALA A 49 -9.41 6.72 -12.24
CA ALA A 49 -10.04 7.98 -11.86
C ALA A 49 -9.64 9.10 -12.80
N ARG A 50 -10.52 10.09 -12.94
CA ARG A 50 -10.27 11.29 -13.75
C ARG A 50 -9.46 12.33 -12.98
N THR A 51 -9.59 12.35 -11.66
CA THR A 51 -8.93 13.31 -10.78
C THR A 51 -8.36 12.61 -9.56
N PRO A 52 -7.36 13.22 -8.87
CA PRO A 52 -6.89 12.70 -7.60
C PRO A 52 -7.99 12.60 -6.53
N ASP A 53 -8.94 13.53 -6.51
CA ASP A 53 -10.06 13.48 -5.56
C ASP A 53 -10.95 12.26 -5.81
N GLU A 54 -11.21 11.92 -7.05
CA GLU A 54 -11.97 10.71 -7.40
C GLU A 54 -11.20 9.46 -6.98
N TYR A 55 -9.88 9.44 -7.18
CA TYR A 55 -9.03 8.34 -6.72
C TYR A 55 -9.13 8.18 -5.19
N HIS A 56 -9.06 9.29 -4.47
CA HIS A 56 -9.17 9.29 -3.01
C HIS A 56 -10.53 8.74 -2.54
N GLN A 57 -11.62 9.14 -3.19
CA GLN A 57 -12.95 8.61 -2.87
C GLN A 57 -13.01 7.10 -3.06
N LYS A 58 -12.42 6.58 -4.13
CA LYS A 58 -12.37 5.14 -4.40
C LYS A 58 -11.51 4.41 -3.38
N LEU A 59 -10.39 5.00 -2.97
CA LEU A 59 -9.53 4.42 -1.94
C LEU A 59 -10.23 4.43 -0.57
N GLU A 60 -10.96 5.49 -0.24
CA GLU A 60 -11.76 5.53 0.99
C GLU A 60 -12.83 4.43 1.00
N ALA A 61 -13.51 4.22 -0.12
CA ALA A 61 -14.50 3.15 -0.24
C ALA A 61 -13.85 1.77 -0.06
N PHE A 62 -12.67 1.56 -0.62
CA PHE A 62 -11.89 0.35 -0.42
C PHE A 62 -11.53 0.16 1.05
N ALA A 63 -11.01 1.20 1.71
CA ALA A 63 -10.64 1.16 3.12
C ALA A 63 -11.85 0.83 4.00
N GLN A 64 -13.01 1.43 3.74
CA GLN A 64 -14.23 1.18 4.51
C GLN A 64 -14.69 -0.27 4.39
N LYS A 65 -14.60 -0.86 3.20
CA LYS A 65 -14.91 -2.28 3.02
C LYS A 65 -13.98 -3.17 3.84
N ARG A 66 -12.71 -2.81 3.92
CA ARG A 66 -11.74 -3.55 4.74
C ARG A 66 -12.04 -3.40 6.23
N HIS A 67 -12.40 -2.19 6.67
CA HIS A 67 -12.83 -1.97 8.05
C HIS A 67 -14.02 -2.88 8.41
N ASP A 68 -15.00 -3.01 7.52
CA ASP A 68 -16.16 -3.87 7.75
C ASP A 68 -15.76 -5.34 7.93
N VAL A 69 -14.66 -5.77 7.33
CA VAL A 69 -14.17 -7.14 7.44
C VAL A 69 -13.42 -7.38 8.76
N HIS A 70 -12.52 -6.49 9.17
CA HIS A 70 -11.62 -6.74 10.30
C HIS A 70 -11.88 -5.88 11.54
N GLY A 71 -12.65 -4.80 11.42
CA GLY A 71 -13.02 -3.96 12.55
C GLY A 71 -11.96 -2.98 13.06
N GLN A 72 -10.75 -3.00 12.51
CA GLN A 72 -9.68 -2.09 12.92
C GLN A 72 -9.84 -0.72 12.26
N PRO A 73 -9.38 0.37 12.94
CA PRO A 73 -9.43 1.72 12.35
C PRO A 73 -8.67 1.78 11.02
N VAL A 74 -9.23 2.47 10.04
CA VAL A 74 -8.64 2.62 8.70
C VAL A 74 -8.58 4.09 8.31
N THR A 75 -7.59 4.42 7.51
CA THR A 75 -7.43 5.73 6.87
C THR A 75 -7.01 5.51 5.43
N ALA A 76 -7.46 6.38 4.54
CA ALA A 76 -7.01 6.39 3.14
C ALA A 76 -6.21 7.67 2.88
N LYS A 77 -5.04 7.51 2.28
CA LYS A 77 -4.17 8.65 1.93
C LYS A 77 -3.73 8.52 0.48
N VAL A 78 -3.91 9.58 -0.30
CA VAL A 78 -3.50 9.62 -1.70
C VAL A 78 -2.42 10.68 -1.90
N TYR A 79 -1.35 10.28 -2.55
CA TYR A 79 -0.30 11.19 -3.00
C TYR A 79 -0.36 11.33 -4.52
N THR A 80 -0.02 12.50 -5.01
CA THR A 80 0.03 12.77 -6.46
C THR A 80 1.47 12.90 -6.92
N SER A 81 1.71 12.46 -8.15
CA SER A 81 3.02 12.54 -8.78
C SER A 81 2.86 12.77 -10.28
N THR A 82 3.80 13.48 -10.89
CA THR A 82 3.85 13.63 -12.34
C THR A 82 4.26 12.32 -13.02
N ASP A 83 5.00 11.46 -12.32
CA ASP A 83 5.39 10.14 -12.80
C ASP A 83 5.30 9.13 -11.65
N PRO A 84 4.08 8.58 -11.39
CA PRO A 84 3.90 7.67 -10.26
C PRO A 84 4.77 6.43 -10.32
N VAL A 85 5.04 5.90 -11.51
CA VAL A 85 5.86 4.68 -11.65
C VAL A 85 7.30 4.94 -11.23
N ALA A 86 7.86 6.09 -11.63
CA ALA A 86 9.24 6.44 -11.28
C ALA A 86 9.39 6.87 -9.82
N ASN A 87 8.36 7.52 -9.24
CA ASN A 87 8.46 8.18 -7.94
C ASN A 87 7.85 7.40 -6.78
N ILE A 88 7.21 6.26 -7.04
CA ILE A 88 6.44 5.55 -6.03
C ILE A 88 7.27 5.18 -4.79
N ASP A 89 8.48 4.72 -4.97
CA ASP A 89 9.32 4.28 -3.83
C ASP A 89 9.68 5.45 -2.93
N ASP A 90 10.06 6.58 -3.52
CA ASP A 90 10.41 7.77 -2.75
C ASP A 90 9.20 8.33 -2.00
N ILE A 91 8.03 8.31 -2.62
CA ILE A 91 6.78 8.76 -2.00
C ILE A 91 6.43 7.84 -0.82
N LEU A 92 6.54 6.54 -0.98
CA LEU A 92 6.25 5.59 0.08
C LEU A 92 7.21 5.76 1.27
N VAL A 93 8.49 5.94 1.02
CA VAL A 93 9.48 6.18 2.08
C VAL A 93 9.15 7.45 2.85
N LYS A 94 8.84 8.54 2.16
CA LYS A 94 8.44 9.79 2.81
C LYS A 94 7.16 9.65 3.61
N SER A 95 6.18 8.91 3.09
CA SER A 95 4.90 8.74 3.77
C SER A 95 5.03 7.93 5.05
N ILE A 96 5.97 7.02 5.12
CA ILE A 96 6.25 6.24 6.34
C ILE A 96 6.60 7.19 7.50
N ASP A 97 7.48 8.14 7.27
CA ASP A 97 7.86 9.12 8.29
C ASP A 97 6.72 10.10 8.59
N GLU A 98 6.07 10.60 7.55
CA GLU A 98 5.00 11.58 7.67
C GLU A 98 3.81 11.04 8.46
N LEU A 99 3.48 9.77 8.29
CA LEU A 99 2.31 9.12 8.89
C LEU A 99 2.64 8.32 10.15
N ASP A 100 3.87 8.38 10.64
CA ASP A 100 4.33 7.62 11.82
C ASP A 100 4.09 6.11 11.68
N ILE A 101 4.42 5.58 10.52
CA ILE A 101 4.24 4.15 10.24
C ILE A 101 5.36 3.34 10.88
N ASP A 102 5.00 2.25 11.54
CA ASP A 102 5.97 1.33 12.15
C ASP A 102 6.01 -0.05 11.46
N LEU A 103 4.99 -0.36 10.66
CA LEU A 103 4.96 -1.60 9.88
C LEU A 103 4.37 -1.32 8.49
N VAL A 104 5.08 -1.75 7.45
CA VAL A 104 4.58 -1.72 6.07
C VAL A 104 4.29 -3.16 5.64
N ILE A 105 3.09 -3.42 5.11
CA ILE A 105 2.76 -4.71 4.53
C ILE A 105 2.51 -4.48 3.04
N MET A 106 3.35 -5.08 2.21
CA MET A 106 3.31 -4.92 0.76
C MET A 106 3.11 -6.26 0.07
N ALA A 107 2.20 -6.28 -0.90
CA ALA A 107 2.11 -7.40 -1.83
C ALA A 107 3.25 -7.30 -2.85
N THR A 108 3.83 -8.43 -3.20
CA THR A 108 4.87 -8.48 -4.21
C THR A 108 4.52 -9.54 -5.24
N HIS A 109 4.98 -9.35 -6.46
CA HIS A 109 4.86 -10.35 -7.51
C HIS A 109 5.88 -11.47 -7.30
N LEU A 110 5.53 -12.68 -7.73
CA LEU A 110 6.52 -13.75 -7.84
C LEU A 110 7.56 -13.34 -8.89
N PRO A 111 8.87 -13.56 -8.61
CA PRO A 111 9.89 -13.26 -9.60
C PRO A 111 9.66 -14.09 -10.87
N ARG A 112 9.55 -13.41 -12.00
CA ARG A 112 9.55 -14.02 -13.33
C ARG A 112 10.84 -13.59 -14.02
N HIS A 113 11.19 -14.25 -15.12
CA HIS A 113 12.45 -13.93 -15.82
C HIS A 113 12.57 -12.46 -16.19
N LEU A 114 11.44 -11.78 -16.43
CA LEU A 114 11.43 -10.35 -16.77
C LEU A 114 11.62 -9.45 -15.56
N ASP A 115 11.33 -9.94 -14.37
CA ASP A 115 11.40 -9.15 -13.14
C ASP A 115 12.82 -9.06 -12.57
N ILE A 116 13.74 -9.84 -13.11
CA ILE A 116 15.15 -9.81 -12.70
C ILE A 116 15.78 -8.44 -12.97
N VAL A 117 15.27 -7.70 -13.95
CA VAL A 117 15.78 -6.41 -14.38
C VAL A 117 15.14 -5.25 -13.64
N MET A 118 14.02 -5.47 -12.95
CA MET A 118 13.26 -4.42 -12.27
C MET A 118 13.48 -4.51 -10.76
N PRO A 119 13.96 -3.44 -10.10
CA PRO A 119 14.10 -3.45 -8.64
C PRO A 119 12.73 -3.67 -7.98
N SER A 120 12.69 -4.53 -6.98
CA SER A 120 11.50 -4.72 -6.16
C SER A 120 11.21 -3.44 -5.37
N HIS A 121 9.98 -2.94 -5.42
CA HIS A 121 9.55 -1.80 -4.60
C HIS A 121 9.73 -2.08 -3.11
N GLY A 122 9.35 -3.30 -2.67
CA GLY A 122 9.51 -3.71 -1.29
C GLY A 122 10.95 -3.72 -0.81
N GLY A 123 11.88 -4.18 -1.65
CA GLY A 123 13.30 -4.16 -1.34
C GLY A 123 13.84 -2.76 -1.19
N LYS A 124 13.43 -1.84 -2.06
CA LYS A 124 13.86 -0.45 -2.03
C LYS A 124 13.29 0.28 -0.81
N VAL A 125 12.02 0.06 -0.49
CA VAL A 125 11.39 0.62 0.71
C VAL A 125 12.09 0.09 1.95
N ALA A 126 12.33 -1.22 2.04
CA ALA A 126 12.95 -1.85 3.21
C ALA A 126 14.35 -1.31 3.50
N THR A 127 15.12 -0.95 2.47
CA THR A 127 16.51 -0.44 2.64
C THR A 127 16.56 1.05 2.98
N HIS A 128 15.45 1.78 2.85
CA HIS A 128 15.42 3.23 3.03
C HIS A 128 14.50 3.70 4.16
N THR A 129 14.04 2.79 5.02
CA THR A 129 13.16 3.13 6.15
C THR A 129 13.56 2.37 7.41
N ASP A 130 13.27 2.95 8.57
CA ASP A 130 13.42 2.30 9.86
C ASP A 130 12.19 1.47 10.25
N ALA A 131 11.09 1.59 9.52
CA ALA A 131 9.90 0.77 9.76
C ALA A 131 10.16 -0.68 9.35
N SER A 132 9.49 -1.61 10.02
CA SER A 132 9.52 -3.02 9.60
C SER A 132 8.72 -3.19 8.30
N VAL A 133 9.18 -4.07 7.43
CA VAL A 133 8.52 -4.32 6.14
C VAL A 133 8.22 -5.81 6.00
N PHE A 134 6.96 -6.12 5.77
CA PHE A 134 6.48 -7.48 5.53
C PHE A 134 6.10 -7.60 4.05
N LEU A 135 6.82 -8.44 3.33
CA LEU A 135 6.54 -8.69 1.91
C LEU A 135 5.71 -9.97 1.79
N VAL A 136 4.51 -9.84 1.24
CA VAL A 136 3.60 -10.97 1.05
C VAL A 136 3.61 -11.38 -0.42
N ARG A 137 3.98 -12.63 -0.67
CA ARG A 137 3.99 -13.17 -2.02
C ARG A 137 2.64 -13.79 -2.35
N PRO A 138 2.21 -13.75 -3.63
CA PRO A 138 0.98 -14.41 -4.05
C PRO A 138 1.01 -15.92 -3.70
N GLN A 139 -0.12 -16.42 -3.23
CA GLN A 139 -0.31 -17.83 -2.98
C GLN A 139 -1.06 -18.45 -4.16
N ASN A 140 -0.59 -19.55 -4.65
CA ASN A 140 -1.24 -20.29 -5.75
C ASN A 140 -2.20 -21.34 -5.19
#